data_cd80671f867f171d771729e143a0e6c8
#
_entry.id   cd80671f867f171d771729e143a0e6c8
#
_cell.length_a   1.000
_cell.length_b   1.000
_cell.length_c   1.000
_cell.angle_alpha   90.00
_cell.angle_beta   90.00
_cell.angle_gamma   90.00
#
_symmetry.space_group_name_H-M   'P 1'
#
loop_
_entity.id
_entity.type
_entity.pdbx_description
1 polymer ?
#
loop_
_entity_poly.entity_id
_entity_poly.type
_entity_poly.pdbx_seq_one_letter_code
_entity_poly.pdbx_strand_id
1 'polypeptide(L)'
;MIQILHRAIVLIALLVAPLAHAATDDRGPVLLAAASMQEAMTAAADAWAARGHPRPILSFAGSSALARQIKAGAPADLFLSADEEWMDDVARAGLLAPRSRADIAGNRLVLITPKAKPVQLRIGRGMPIARALGDGRLAMADPDSVPAGKYGKAALTALGVWAQVANKIARGDNVRAALALVERGEVPLGIVYATDARASKGVALVGVFPTGSHAPIRYPLARLKTSGHRDTEGLRRFLLSPAGKAILARYGFSQP
;
A
#
# COMPACT_ATOMS: atom_id res chain seq x y z
N MET A 1 -28.36 32.48 -83.84
CA MET A 1 -28.84 31.29 -83.14
C MET A 1 -27.63 30.61 -82.57
N ILE A 2 -27.31 30.84 -81.30
CA ILE A 2 -26.13 30.33 -80.61
C ILE A 2 -26.64 29.38 -79.52
N GLN A 3 -26.32 28.08 -79.70
CA GLN A 3 -26.59 27.08 -78.64
C GLN A 3 -25.47 27.12 -77.63
N ILE A 4 -25.86 27.41 -76.41
CA ILE A 4 -24.99 27.39 -75.18
C ILE A 4 -25.00 25.99 -74.60
N LEU A 5 -23.84 25.33 -74.68
CA LEU A 5 -23.62 24.00 -74.11
C LEU A 5 -23.27 24.15 -72.65
N HIS A 6 -24.19 23.77 -71.74
CA HIS A 6 -23.92 23.73 -70.30
C HIS A 6 -23.18 22.44 -69.96
N ARG A 7 -21.90 22.54 -69.62
CA ARG A 7 -21.14 21.44 -69.02
C ARG A 7 -21.45 21.45 -67.49
N ALA A 8 -22.16 20.45 -67.03
CA ALA A 8 -22.31 20.18 -65.60
C ALA A 8 -21.01 19.56 -65.06
N ILE A 9 -20.30 20.28 -64.18
CA ILE A 9 -19.16 19.77 -63.44
C ILE A 9 -19.74 19.15 -62.16
N VAL A 10 -19.71 17.81 -62.07
CA VAL A 10 -20.06 17.09 -60.83
C VAL A 10 -18.83 17.12 -59.91
N LEU A 11 -18.88 17.93 -58.88
CA LEU A 11 -17.84 17.97 -57.85
C LEU A 11 -18.10 16.82 -56.85
N ILE A 12 -17.33 15.74 -56.97
CA ILE A 12 -17.32 14.67 -55.96
C ILE A 12 -16.47 15.16 -54.79
N ALA A 13 -17.11 15.66 -53.77
CA ALA A 13 -16.47 15.94 -52.48
C ALA A 13 -16.22 14.62 -51.75
N LEU A 14 -14.98 14.10 -51.81
CA LEU A 14 -14.53 13.01 -50.94
C LEU A 14 -14.59 13.54 -49.48
N LEU A 15 -15.57 13.09 -48.73
CA LEU A 15 -15.62 13.21 -47.29
C LEU A 15 -14.52 12.32 -46.71
N VAL A 16 -13.34 12.88 -46.53
CA VAL A 16 -12.31 12.29 -45.64
C VAL A 16 -12.77 12.53 -44.22
N ALA A 17 -13.53 11.60 -43.66
CA ALA A 17 -13.81 11.59 -42.24
C ALA A 17 -12.46 11.42 -41.51
N PRO A 18 -12.09 12.35 -40.60
CA PRO A 18 -10.91 12.11 -39.77
C PRO A 18 -11.21 10.86 -38.93
N LEU A 19 -10.42 9.81 -39.13
CA LEU A 19 -10.34 8.72 -38.16
C LEU A 19 -9.89 9.35 -36.86
N ALA A 20 -10.86 9.65 -35.97
CA ALA A 20 -10.57 9.98 -34.61
C ALA A 20 -9.82 8.77 -34.02
N HIS A 21 -8.50 8.83 -34.04
CA HIS A 21 -7.69 7.98 -33.18
C HIS A 21 -8.16 8.32 -31.76
N ALA A 22 -8.98 7.45 -31.18
CA ALA A 22 -9.18 7.46 -29.76
C ALA A 22 -7.77 7.39 -29.15
N ALA A 23 -7.32 8.51 -28.58
CA ALA A 23 -6.06 8.54 -27.86
C ALA A 23 -6.16 7.40 -26.85
N THR A 24 -5.45 6.33 -27.10
CA THR A 24 -5.33 5.25 -26.12
C THR A 24 -4.71 5.92 -24.91
N ASP A 25 -5.45 5.98 -23.81
CA ASP A 25 -4.92 6.47 -22.54
C ASP A 25 -3.73 5.56 -22.20
N ASP A 26 -2.52 6.06 -22.54
CA ASP A 26 -1.27 5.31 -22.41
C ASP A 26 -0.79 5.28 -20.95
N ARG A 27 -1.59 5.86 -20.03
CA ARG A 27 -1.35 5.80 -18.61
C ARG A 27 -1.71 4.40 -18.10
N GLY A 28 -0.86 3.87 -17.25
CA GLY A 28 -1.13 2.58 -16.61
C GLY A 28 -2.24 2.67 -15.54
N PRO A 29 -2.76 1.51 -15.09
CA PRO A 29 -3.78 1.46 -14.04
C PRO A 29 -3.28 2.08 -12.73
N VAL A 30 -4.18 2.70 -11.98
CA VAL A 30 -3.89 3.33 -10.68
C VAL A 30 -4.01 2.30 -9.57
N LEU A 31 -2.91 2.08 -8.84
CA LEU A 31 -2.86 1.23 -7.65
C LEU A 31 -2.71 2.08 -6.39
N LEU A 32 -3.73 2.07 -5.54
CA LEU A 32 -3.64 2.60 -4.18
C LEU A 32 -3.13 1.50 -3.26
N ALA A 33 -1.95 1.66 -2.68
CA ALA A 33 -1.27 0.63 -1.90
C ALA A 33 -0.84 1.13 -0.52
N ALA A 34 -0.91 0.25 0.47
CA ALA A 34 -0.38 0.51 1.80
C ALA A 34 1.09 0.94 1.73
N ALA A 35 1.47 1.96 2.51
CA ALA A 35 2.80 2.58 2.48
C ALA A 35 3.95 1.58 2.68
N SER A 36 3.75 0.50 3.44
CA SER A 36 4.73 -0.58 3.63
C SER A 36 5.06 -1.37 2.36
N MET A 37 4.24 -1.24 1.29
CA MET A 37 4.42 -1.96 0.03
C MET A 37 5.25 -1.18 -1.01
N GLN A 38 5.74 0.01 -0.66
CA GLN A 38 6.31 0.98 -1.61
C GLN A 38 7.39 0.37 -2.50
N GLU A 39 8.44 -0.22 -1.95
CA GLU A 39 9.56 -0.75 -2.73
C GLU A 39 9.14 -1.98 -3.55
N ALA A 40 8.33 -2.86 -2.94
CA ALA A 40 7.89 -4.07 -3.61
C ALA A 40 6.94 -3.76 -4.78
N MET A 41 6.00 -2.82 -4.61
CA MET A 41 5.09 -2.43 -5.68
C MET A 41 5.79 -1.60 -6.75
N THR A 42 6.79 -0.78 -6.41
CA THR A 42 7.63 -0.09 -7.39
C THR A 42 8.35 -1.10 -8.27
N ALA A 43 9.01 -2.10 -7.67
CA ALA A 43 9.68 -3.16 -8.43
C ALA A 43 8.69 -4.02 -9.25
N ALA A 44 7.49 -4.26 -8.74
CA ALA A 44 6.45 -4.97 -9.48
C ALA A 44 5.94 -4.16 -10.68
N ALA A 45 5.77 -2.84 -10.51
CA ALA A 45 5.39 -1.93 -11.59
C ALA A 45 6.45 -1.89 -12.70
N ASP A 46 7.73 -1.85 -12.34
CA ASP A 46 8.84 -1.90 -13.30
C ASP A 46 8.88 -3.24 -14.05
N ALA A 47 8.68 -4.36 -13.32
CA ALA A 47 8.63 -5.68 -13.92
C ALA A 47 7.40 -5.90 -14.83
N TRP A 48 6.29 -5.22 -14.55
CA TRP A 48 5.11 -5.19 -15.40
C TRP A 48 5.36 -4.39 -16.67
N ALA A 49 5.96 -3.19 -16.53
CA ALA A 49 6.31 -2.34 -17.66
C ALA A 49 7.33 -3.00 -18.60
N ALA A 50 8.32 -3.72 -18.06
CA ALA A 50 9.29 -4.48 -18.84
C ALA A 50 8.68 -5.61 -19.71
N ARG A 51 7.40 -5.95 -19.50
CA ARG A 51 6.63 -6.90 -20.31
C ARG A 51 5.81 -6.23 -21.42
N GLY A 52 6.04 -4.94 -21.65
CA GLY A 52 5.37 -4.18 -22.72
C GLY A 52 4.01 -3.58 -22.31
N HIS A 53 3.72 -3.50 -21.01
CA HIS A 53 2.50 -2.87 -20.51
C HIS A 53 2.73 -1.44 -20.01
N PRO A 54 1.72 -0.56 -20.04
CA PRO A 54 1.81 0.73 -19.40
C PRO A 54 2.15 0.59 -17.90
N ARG A 55 3.14 1.38 -17.45
CA ARG A 55 3.59 1.35 -16.05
C ARG A 55 2.47 1.82 -15.12
N PRO A 56 2.10 1.06 -14.08
CA PRO A 56 1.07 1.46 -13.13
C PRO A 56 1.42 2.77 -12.42
N ILE A 57 0.41 3.58 -12.16
CA ILE A 57 0.50 4.75 -11.30
C ILE A 57 0.33 4.27 -9.87
N LEU A 58 1.35 4.52 -9.03
CA LEU A 58 1.35 4.06 -7.64
C LEU A 58 1.11 5.24 -6.69
N SER A 59 0.18 5.06 -5.76
CA SER A 59 -0.05 5.99 -4.66
C SER A 59 0.03 5.24 -3.33
N PHE A 60 0.83 5.75 -2.40
CA PHE A 60 1.13 5.10 -1.12
C PHE A 60 0.66 5.94 0.06
N ALA A 61 -0.14 5.33 0.95
CA ALA A 61 -0.58 5.95 2.20
C ALA A 61 -0.97 4.88 3.23
N GLY A 62 -1.43 5.28 4.40
CA GLY A 62 -2.08 4.36 5.34
C GLY A 62 -3.36 3.78 4.72
N SER A 63 -3.61 2.47 4.90
CA SER A 63 -4.77 1.80 4.31
C SER A 63 -6.10 2.47 4.70
N SER A 64 -6.18 3.01 5.91
CA SER A 64 -7.34 3.80 6.38
C SER A 64 -7.58 5.06 5.54
N ALA A 65 -6.53 5.77 5.17
CA ALA A 65 -6.62 6.97 4.32
C ALA A 65 -7.04 6.59 2.90
N LEU A 66 -6.43 5.52 2.34
CA LEU A 66 -6.77 5.02 1.01
C LEU A 66 -8.21 4.54 0.92
N ALA A 67 -8.70 3.79 1.93
CA ALA A 67 -10.09 3.35 1.99
C ALA A 67 -11.07 4.54 2.02
N ARG A 68 -10.76 5.58 2.80
CA ARG A 68 -11.57 6.82 2.80
C ARG A 68 -11.53 7.53 1.44
N GLN A 69 -10.37 7.61 0.77
CA GLN A 69 -10.26 8.19 -0.57
C GLN A 69 -11.11 7.42 -1.59
N ILE A 70 -11.06 6.08 -1.56
CA ILE A 70 -11.89 5.22 -2.43
C ILE A 70 -13.37 5.48 -2.19
N LYS A 71 -13.80 5.54 -0.92
CA LYS A 71 -15.20 5.83 -0.56
C LYS A 71 -15.64 7.25 -0.94
N ALA A 72 -14.69 8.18 -1.02
CA ALA A 72 -14.95 9.54 -1.51
C ALA A 72 -14.88 9.66 -3.05
N GLY A 73 -14.73 8.54 -3.78
CA GLY A 73 -14.75 8.52 -5.24
C GLY A 73 -13.40 8.80 -5.90
N ALA A 74 -12.29 8.66 -5.20
CA ALA A 74 -10.97 8.81 -5.81
C ALA A 74 -10.81 7.84 -6.99
N PRO A 75 -10.32 8.31 -8.16
CA PRO A 75 -10.12 7.46 -9.32
C PRO A 75 -8.98 6.48 -9.06
N ALA A 76 -9.30 5.20 -8.98
CA ALA A 76 -8.33 4.12 -8.81
C ALA A 76 -8.87 2.81 -9.38
N ASP A 77 -7.95 1.92 -9.72
CA ASP A 77 -8.24 0.64 -10.34
C ASP A 77 -8.07 -0.53 -9.38
N LEU A 78 -7.02 -0.48 -8.56
CA LEU A 78 -6.67 -1.50 -7.58
C LEU A 78 -6.48 -0.90 -6.19
N PHE A 79 -6.88 -1.64 -5.18
CA PHE A 79 -6.62 -1.34 -3.78
C PHE A 79 -5.85 -2.48 -3.12
N LEU A 80 -4.74 -2.15 -2.45
CA LEU A 80 -3.89 -3.06 -1.70
C LEU A 80 -3.78 -2.57 -0.25
N SER A 81 -4.51 -3.22 0.65
CA SER A 81 -4.53 -2.89 2.08
C SER A 81 -3.46 -3.67 2.86
N ALA A 82 -3.05 -3.16 4.03
CA ALA A 82 -2.20 -3.85 4.99
C ALA A 82 -3.00 -4.50 6.13
N ASP A 83 -4.31 -4.53 6.03
CA ASP A 83 -5.22 -5.32 6.87
C ASP A 83 -6.48 -5.69 6.10
N GLU A 84 -7.19 -6.66 6.64
CA GLU A 84 -8.46 -7.12 6.09
C GLU A 84 -9.61 -6.14 6.39
N GLU A 85 -9.56 -5.43 7.54
CA GLU A 85 -10.66 -4.57 8.00
C GLU A 85 -10.93 -3.39 7.07
N TRP A 86 -9.89 -2.71 6.56
CA TRP A 86 -10.08 -1.62 5.59
C TRP A 86 -10.49 -2.13 4.22
N MET A 87 -10.07 -3.34 3.84
CA MET A 87 -10.58 -4.00 2.63
C MET A 87 -12.06 -4.37 2.79
N ASP A 88 -12.48 -4.85 3.97
CA ASP A 88 -13.87 -5.14 4.30
C ASP A 88 -14.73 -3.87 4.31
N ASP A 89 -14.18 -2.74 4.79
CA ASP A 89 -14.88 -1.45 4.79
C ASP A 89 -15.22 -0.99 3.37
N VAL A 90 -14.26 -1.10 2.44
CA VAL A 90 -14.47 -0.82 1.02
C VAL A 90 -15.43 -1.83 0.37
N ALA A 91 -15.35 -3.11 0.77
CA ALA A 91 -16.26 -4.15 0.30
C ALA A 91 -17.72 -3.90 0.75
N ARG A 92 -17.93 -3.56 2.04
CA ARG A 92 -19.26 -3.20 2.58
C ARG A 92 -19.87 -1.97 1.90
N ALA A 93 -19.03 -1.04 1.43
CA ALA A 93 -19.48 0.08 0.62
C ALA A 93 -19.85 -0.30 -0.83
N GLY A 94 -19.72 -1.57 -1.23
CA GLY A 94 -20.04 -2.06 -2.57
C GLY A 94 -19.08 -1.60 -3.66
N LEU A 95 -17.84 -1.22 -3.29
CA LEU A 95 -16.86 -0.60 -4.19
C LEU A 95 -15.84 -1.58 -4.76
N LEU A 96 -15.86 -2.86 -4.37
CA LEU A 96 -15.02 -3.90 -4.95
C LEU A 96 -15.70 -4.58 -6.13
N ALA A 97 -14.93 -4.91 -7.16
CA ALA A 97 -15.39 -5.78 -8.23
C ALA A 97 -15.62 -7.21 -7.69
N PRO A 98 -16.70 -7.90 -8.10
CA PRO A 98 -17.02 -9.23 -7.60
C PRO A 98 -15.85 -10.21 -7.77
N ARG A 99 -15.59 -11.02 -6.74
CA ARG A 99 -14.57 -12.09 -6.75
C ARG A 99 -13.15 -11.62 -7.09
N SER A 100 -12.84 -10.33 -6.93
CA SER A 100 -11.51 -9.78 -7.23
C SER A 100 -10.55 -9.78 -6.06
N ARG A 101 -11.04 -9.92 -4.80
CA ARG A 101 -10.21 -9.91 -3.60
C ARG A 101 -9.39 -11.19 -3.46
N ALA A 102 -8.10 -11.04 -3.14
CA ALA A 102 -7.21 -12.13 -2.78
C ALA A 102 -6.06 -11.60 -1.91
N ASP A 103 -5.58 -12.40 -0.96
CA ASP A 103 -4.40 -12.07 -0.16
C ASP A 103 -3.15 -12.34 -0.98
N ILE A 104 -2.22 -11.37 -1.02
CA ILE A 104 -0.99 -11.51 -1.81
C ILE A 104 0.27 -11.66 -0.95
N ALA A 105 0.22 -11.26 0.31
CA ALA A 105 1.36 -11.27 1.22
C ALA A 105 0.94 -11.35 2.69
N GLY A 106 1.89 -11.79 3.51
CA GLY A 106 1.88 -11.63 4.97
C GLY A 106 3.09 -10.82 5.44
N ASN A 107 3.11 -10.47 6.75
CA ASN A 107 4.20 -9.72 7.36
C ASN A 107 4.35 -10.06 8.86
N ARG A 108 5.36 -9.49 9.50
CA ARG A 108 5.56 -9.59 10.95
C ARG A 108 5.69 -8.19 11.55
N LEU A 109 5.21 -8.02 12.76
CA LEU A 109 5.35 -6.80 13.52
C LEU A 109 6.68 -6.83 14.29
N VAL A 110 7.42 -5.71 14.29
CA VAL A 110 8.73 -5.58 14.92
C VAL A 110 8.85 -4.29 15.71
N LEU A 111 9.67 -4.34 16.76
CA LEU A 111 10.14 -3.18 17.50
C LEU A 111 11.52 -2.81 16.94
N ILE A 112 11.71 -1.53 16.64
CA ILE A 112 12.95 -0.96 16.11
C ILE A 112 13.47 0.17 16.97
N THR A 113 14.75 0.49 16.81
CA THR A 113 15.47 1.58 17.48
C THR A 113 16.36 2.30 16.46
N PRO A 114 16.76 3.57 16.68
CA PRO A 114 17.79 4.21 15.87
C PRO A 114 19.08 3.40 15.89
N LYS A 115 19.66 3.14 14.73
CA LYS A 115 20.92 2.38 14.63
C LYS A 115 22.08 3.06 15.34
N ALA A 116 22.10 4.40 15.35
CA ALA A 116 23.14 5.20 15.99
C ALA A 116 23.08 5.18 17.53
N LYS A 117 21.88 4.88 18.10
CA LYS A 117 21.68 4.86 19.55
C LYS A 117 20.74 3.69 19.91
N PRO A 118 21.20 2.46 19.81
CA PRO A 118 20.36 1.28 19.97
C PRO A 118 19.88 1.11 21.43
N VAL A 119 18.60 0.81 21.58
CA VAL A 119 17.99 0.41 22.84
C VAL A 119 17.88 -1.10 22.89
N GLN A 120 18.30 -1.72 24.00
CA GLN A 120 18.15 -3.15 24.24
C GLN A 120 16.89 -3.42 25.03
N LEU A 121 16.00 -4.26 24.49
CA LEU A 121 14.77 -4.68 25.14
C LEU A 121 14.37 -6.08 24.67
N ARG A 122 14.07 -6.97 25.59
CA ARG A 122 13.50 -8.29 25.26
C ARG A 122 11.99 -8.16 25.20
N ILE A 123 11.42 -8.47 24.01
CA ILE A 123 9.95 -8.44 23.83
C ILE A 123 9.33 -9.62 24.57
N GLY A 124 8.33 -9.34 25.40
CA GLY A 124 7.60 -10.33 26.16
C GLY A 124 6.55 -9.70 27.06
N ARG A 125 5.78 -10.54 27.77
CA ARG A 125 4.76 -10.10 28.70
C ARG A 125 5.39 -9.25 29.81
N GLY A 126 4.81 -8.07 30.09
CA GLY A 126 5.31 -7.16 31.10
C GLY A 126 6.67 -6.52 30.81
N MET A 127 7.14 -6.53 29.55
CA MET A 127 8.43 -5.93 29.17
C MET A 127 8.52 -4.47 29.64
N PRO A 128 9.69 -4.01 30.13
CA PRO A 128 9.86 -2.68 30.71
C PRO A 128 9.97 -1.57 29.64
N ILE A 129 9.03 -1.53 28.70
CA ILE A 129 9.06 -0.61 27.55
C ILE A 129 8.98 0.85 27.98
N ALA A 130 8.19 1.18 29.01
CA ALA A 130 8.11 2.54 29.54
C ALA A 130 9.45 3.03 30.09
N ARG A 131 10.19 2.16 30.79
CA ARG A 131 11.55 2.44 31.25
C ARG A 131 12.54 2.60 30.08
N ALA A 132 12.41 1.76 29.06
CA ALA A 132 13.26 1.83 27.86
C ALA A 132 13.02 3.12 27.05
N LEU A 133 11.82 3.66 27.08
CA LEU A 133 11.48 4.97 26.47
C LEU A 133 12.05 6.15 27.29
N GLY A 134 12.16 6.03 28.62
CA GLY A 134 12.47 7.18 29.47
C GLY A 134 11.45 8.30 29.27
N ASP A 135 11.94 9.51 29.01
CA ASP A 135 11.10 10.67 28.67
C ASP A 135 10.68 10.70 27.19
N GLY A 136 11.23 9.79 26.38
CA GLY A 136 10.94 9.70 24.96
C GLY A 136 9.56 9.09 24.65
N ARG A 137 9.24 9.05 23.37
CA ARG A 137 7.96 8.54 22.83
C ARG A 137 8.19 7.25 22.04
N LEU A 138 7.14 6.46 21.86
CA LEU A 138 7.10 5.30 21.00
C LEU A 138 6.47 5.69 19.67
N ALA A 139 7.24 5.66 18.57
CA ALA A 139 6.69 5.88 17.24
C ALA A 139 5.87 4.67 16.78
N MET A 140 4.68 4.90 16.31
CA MET A 140 3.86 3.92 15.61
C MET A 140 2.85 4.64 14.73
N ALA A 141 2.34 3.98 13.71
CA ALA A 141 1.20 4.48 12.97
C ALA A 141 0.01 4.68 13.93
N ASP A 142 -0.95 5.51 13.56
CA ASP A 142 -2.09 5.80 14.43
C ASP A 142 -2.75 4.51 14.95
N PRO A 143 -2.78 4.27 16.27
CA PRO A 143 -3.22 3.00 16.86
C PRO A 143 -4.74 2.78 16.80
N ASP A 144 -5.50 3.80 16.43
CA ASP A 144 -6.95 3.73 16.40
C ASP A 144 -7.49 3.50 14.97
N SER A 145 -6.67 3.78 13.94
CA SER A 145 -7.14 3.70 12.55
C SER A 145 -6.18 3.02 11.57
N VAL A 146 -4.87 3.17 11.72
CA VAL A 146 -3.91 2.67 10.72
C VAL A 146 -3.49 1.23 11.03
N PRO A 147 -3.43 0.31 10.05
CA PRO A 147 -3.18 -1.11 10.28
C PRO A 147 -1.98 -1.41 11.20
N ALA A 148 -0.79 -0.89 10.90
CA ALA A 148 0.40 -1.12 11.72
C ALA A 148 0.23 -0.61 13.16
N GLY A 149 -0.50 0.49 13.34
CA GLY A 149 -0.84 1.04 14.65
C GLY A 149 -1.81 0.14 15.42
N LYS A 150 -2.85 -0.35 14.76
CA LYS A 150 -3.84 -1.28 15.35
C LYS A 150 -3.18 -2.59 15.78
N TYR A 151 -2.33 -3.19 14.93
CA TYR A 151 -1.54 -4.38 15.28
C TYR A 151 -0.59 -4.09 16.46
N GLY A 152 0.07 -2.92 16.47
CA GLY A 152 0.96 -2.51 17.54
C GLY A 152 0.22 -2.35 18.89
N LYS A 153 -0.94 -1.68 18.88
CA LYS A 153 -1.82 -1.54 20.06
C LYS A 153 -2.28 -2.90 20.57
N ALA A 154 -2.74 -3.77 19.67
CA ALA A 154 -3.15 -5.13 20.03
C ALA A 154 -2.01 -5.91 20.68
N ALA A 155 -0.81 -5.89 20.07
CA ALA A 155 0.37 -6.57 20.60
C ALA A 155 0.77 -6.05 21.99
N LEU A 156 0.85 -4.74 22.16
CA LEU A 156 1.19 -4.13 23.47
C LEU A 156 0.13 -4.43 24.53
N THR A 157 -1.15 -4.51 24.14
CA THR A 157 -2.26 -4.87 25.03
C THR A 157 -2.14 -6.33 25.46
N ALA A 158 -1.92 -7.25 24.51
CA ALA A 158 -1.76 -8.69 24.80
C ALA A 158 -0.54 -8.96 25.71
N LEU A 159 0.52 -8.15 25.57
CA LEU A 159 1.71 -8.21 26.42
C LEU A 159 1.54 -7.49 27.77
N GLY A 160 0.39 -6.84 28.02
CA GLY A 160 0.07 -6.17 29.28
C GLY A 160 0.81 -4.84 29.51
N VAL A 161 1.28 -4.19 28.44
CA VAL A 161 2.10 -2.98 28.55
C VAL A 161 1.51 -1.74 27.86
N TRP A 162 0.36 -1.87 27.19
CA TRP A 162 -0.26 -0.76 26.47
C TRP A 162 -0.54 0.46 27.38
N ALA A 163 -1.13 0.24 28.54
CA ALA A 163 -1.47 1.33 29.46
C ALA A 163 -0.24 2.16 29.91
N GLN A 164 0.95 1.56 29.93
CA GLN A 164 2.19 2.24 30.33
C GLN A 164 2.71 3.22 29.25
N VAL A 165 2.27 3.06 28.00
CA VAL A 165 2.80 3.83 26.86
C VAL A 165 1.73 4.56 26.04
N ALA A 166 0.46 4.36 26.34
CA ALA A 166 -0.66 4.92 25.57
C ALA A 166 -0.59 6.45 25.42
N ASN A 167 -0.12 7.17 26.44
CA ASN A 167 0.09 8.62 26.43
C ASN A 167 1.46 9.05 25.89
N LYS A 168 2.33 8.09 25.54
CA LYS A 168 3.68 8.33 25.00
C LYS A 168 3.79 7.99 23.50
N ILE A 169 2.68 7.83 22.80
CA ILE A 169 2.71 7.49 21.37
C ILE A 169 3.03 8.74 20.51
N ALA A 170 4.06 8.63 19.67
CA ALA A 170 4.28 9.51 18.52
C ALA A 170 3.55 8.89 17.33
N ARG A 171 2.37 9.45 17.00
CA ARG A 171 1.48 8.91 15.97
C ARG A 171 1.93 9.33 14.58
N GLY A 172 2.05 8.39 13.67
CA GLY A 172 2.29 8.63 12.24
C GLY A 172 1.02 8.34 11.42
N ASP A 173 0.83 9.06 10.32
CA ASP A 173 -0.29 8.85 9.39
C ASP A 173 -0.22 7.49 8.68
N ASN A 174 0.95 6.87 8.69
CA ASN A 174 1.21 5.52 8.17
C ASN A 174 2.48 4.95 8.82
N VAL A 175 2.80 3.68 8.52
CA VAL A 175 3.96 2.99 9.11
C VAL A 175 5.30 3.61 8.69
N ARG A 176 5.39 4.22 7.48
CA ARG A 176 6.63 4.86 7.01
C ARG A 176 6.88 6.20 7.71
N ALA A 177 5.84 6.93 8.08
CA ALA A 177 5.96 8.11 8.94
C ALA A 177 6.52 7.73 10.32
N ALA A 178 6.04 6.63 10.91
CA ALA A 178 6.58 6.12 12.17
C ALA A 178 8.04 5.66 12.04
N LEU A 179 8.39 4.95 10.96
CA LEU A 179 9.77 4.55 10.65
C LEU A 179 10.71 5.77 10.60
N ALA A 180 10.29 6.81 9.89
CA ALA A 180 11.09 8.03 9.70
C ALA A 180 11.41 8.75 11.01
N LEU A 181 10.51 8.74 12.01
CA LEU A 181 10.77 9.31 13.34
C LEU A 181 11.92 8.56 14.04
N VAL A 182 11.97 7.24 13.91
CA VAL A 182 13.05 6.42 14.48
C VAL A 182 14.36 6.62 13.70
N GLU A 183 14.31 6.64 12.37
CA GLU A 183 15.49 6.86 11.51
C GLU A 183 16.19 8.18 11.84
N ARG A 184 15.43 9.24 12.08
CA ARG A 184 15.97 10.56 12.44
C ARG A 184 16.40 10.67 13.90
N GLY A 185 16.18 9.60 14.71
CA GLY A 185 16.52 9.62 16.14
C GLY A 185 15.62 10.53 16.99
N GLU A 186 14.46 10.94 16.47
CA GLU A 186 13.50 11.78 17.21
C GLU A 186 12.81 11.00 18.35
N VAL A 187 12.79 9.68 18.23
CA VAL A 187 12.24 8.77 19.23
C VAL A 187 13.17 7.56 19.43
N PRO A 188 13.26 7.00 20.65
CA PRO A 188 14.15 5.88 20.95
C PRO A 188 13.66 4.53 20.42
N LEU A 189 12.36 4.37 20.23
CA LEU A 189 11.74 3.10 19.81
C LEU A 189 10.58 3.36 18.83
N GLY A 190 10.34 2.40 17.94
CA GLY A 190 9.18 2.42 17.06
C GLY A 190 8.65 1.02 16.74
N ILE A 191 7.36 0.93 16.42
CA ILE A 191 6.70 -0.29 15.96
C ILE A 191 6.38 -0.14 14.48
N VAL A 192 6.92 -1.05 13.66
CA VAL A 192 6.76 -1.10 12.22
C VAL A 192 6.66 -2.56 11.76
N TYR A 193 6.51 -2.80 10.47
CA TYR A 193 6.63 -4.16 9.94
C TYR A 193 8.10 -4.55 9.69
N ALA A 194 8.35 -5.84 9.65
CA ALA A 194 9.70 -6.37 9.38
C ALA A 194 10.24 -5.91 8.01
N THR A 195 9.37 -5.75 7.03
CA THR A 195 9.72 -5.24 5.70
C THR A 195 10.15 -3.76 5.74
N ASP A 196 9.53 -2.94 6.59
CA ASP A 196 9.91 -1.54 6.77
C ASP A 196 11.30 -1.43 7.43
N ALA A 197 11.52 -2.23 8.49
CA ALA A 197 12.82 -2.29 9.14
C ALA A 197 13.93 -2.74 8.18
N ARG A 198 13.64 -3.70 7.29
CA ARG A 198 14.57 -4.18 6.26
C ARG A 198 14.88 -3.12 5.19
N ALA A 199 13.91 -2.31 4.83
CA ALA A 199 14.07 -1.25 3.83
C ALA A 199 14.95 -0.10 4.33
N SER A 200 15.10 0.06 5.65
CA SER A 200 15.83 1.15 6.26
C SER A 200 17.28 0.73 6.62
N LYS A 201 18.21 1.65 6.39
CA LYS A 201 19.61 1.55 6.88
C LYS A 201 19.83 2.29 8.19
N GLY A 202 18.87 3.12 8.62
CA GLY A 202 18.96 4.01 9.78
C GLY A 202 18.44 3.40 11.08
N VAL A 203 17.79 2.24 11.01
CA VAL A 203 17.25 1.56 12.20
C VAL A 203 17.90 0.21 12.46
N ALA A 204 17.79 -0.26 13.68
CA ALA A 204 18.14 -1.61 14.11
C ALA A 204 16.94 -2.33 14.67
N LEU A 205 16.86 -3.64 14.45
CA LEU A 205 15.83 -4.50 15.00
C LEU A 205 16.09 -4.72 16.50
N VAL A 206 15.13 -4.39 17.35
CA VAL A 206 15.11 -4.75 18.78
C VAL A 206 14.55 -6.15 18.96
N GLY A 207 13.45 -6.47 18.27
CA GLY A 207 12.87 -7.80 18.30
C GLY A 207 11.55 -7.90 17.51
N VAL A 208 11.09 -9.14 17.36
CA VAL A 208 9.84 -9.48 16.68
C VAL A 208 8.74 -9.69 17.72
N PHE A 209 7.56 -9.12 17.52
CA PHE A 209 6.42 -9.40 18.38
C PHE A 209 5.94 -10.84 18.22
N PRO A 210 5.52 -11.52 19.30
CA PRO A 210 4.97 -12.87 19.22
C PRO A 210 3.74 -12.92 18.32
N THR A 211 3.63 -13.95 17.49
CA THR A 211 2.52 -14.13 16.53
C THR A 211 1.15 -14.17 17.20
N GLY A 212 1.06 -14.69 18.44
CA GLY A 212 -0.19 -14.69 19.21
C GLY A 212 -0.55 -13.35 19.89
N SER A 213 0.27 -12.30 19.75
CA SER A 213 0.00 -10.99 20.36
C SER A 213 -0.91 -10.08 19.52
N HIS A 214 -1.12 -10.40 18.29
CA HIS A 214 -1.99 -9.67 17.34
C HIS A 214 -2.54 -10.63 16.28
N ALA A 215 -3.58 -10.21 15.56
CA ALA A 215 -4.09 -10.96 14.41
C ALA A 215 -3.01 -11.12 13.32
N PRO A 216 -3.05 -12.17 12.50
CA PRO A 216 -2.15 -12.33 11.36
C PRO A 216 -2.19 -11.09 10.44
N ILE A 217 -1.02 -10.62 10.05
CA ILE A 217 -0.90 -9.48 9.13
C ILE A 217 -1.07 -10.00 7.71
N ARG A 218 -2.15 -9.61 7.04
CA ARG A 218 -2.47 -9.98 5.67
C ARG A 218 -2.59 -8.75 4.80
N TYR A 219 -2.21 -8.89 3.54
CA TYR A 219 -2.31 -7.84 2.53
C TYR A 219 -3.31 -8.27 1.44
N PRO A 220 -4.59 -7.94 1.60
CA PRO A 220 -5.58 -8.16 0.56
C PRO A 220 -5.42 -7.16 -0.57
N LEU A 221 -5.47 -7.67 -1.81
CA LEU A 221 -5.52 -6.93 -3.06
C LEU A 221 -6.90 -7.14 -3.69
N ALA A 222 -7.53 -6.06 -4.17
CA ALA A 222 -8.78 -6.15 -4.91
C ALA A 222 -8.83 -5.14 -6.06
N ARG A 223 -9.60 -5.48 -7.10
CA ARG A 223 -10.00 -4.54 -8.15
C ARG A 223 -11.20 -3.73 -7.66
N LEU A 224 -11.17 -2.41 -7.92
CA LEU A 224 -12.30 -1.54 -7.63
C LEU A 224 -13.39 -1.69 -8.70
N LYS A 225 -14.65 -1.53 -8.29
CA LYS A 225 -15.81 -1.67 -9.17
C LYS A 225 -15.82 -0.61 -10.28
N THR A 226 -15.31 0.58 -9.98
CA THR A 226 -15.22 1.72 -10.90
C THR A 226 -14.09 1.61 -11.91
N SER A 227 -13.19 0.60 -11.76
CA SER A 227 -12.06 0.41 -12.66
C SER A 227 -12.50 0.12 -14.09
N GLY A 228 -12.11 1.00 -15.02
CA GLY A 228 -12.32 0.85 -16.46
C GLY A 228 -11.03 0.57 -17.24
N HIS A 229 -9.87 0.60 -16.59
CA HIS A 229 -8.60 0.47 -17.29
C HIS A 229 -8.38 -0.99 -17.76
N ARG A 230 -8.05 -1.15 -19.04
CA ARG A 230 -7.93 -2.48 -19.72
C ARG A 230 -6.90 -3.41 -19.08
N ASP A 231 -5.80 -2.87 -18.54
CA ASP A 231 -4.70 -3.67 -17.97
C ASP A 231 -4.87 -3.99 -16.48
N THR A 232 -5.92 -3.51 -15.82
CA THR A 232 -6.14 -3.68 -14.37
C THR A 232 -6.16 -5.14 -13.96
N GLU A 233 -6.94 -5.98 -14.67
CA GLU A 233 -7.04 -7.40 -14.32
C GLU A 233 -5.76 -8.15 -14.68
N GLY A 234 -5.07 -7.76 -15.74
CA GLY A 234 -3.74 -8.28 -16.09
C GLY A 234 -2.72 -8.01 -14.99
N LEU A 235 -2.64 -6.77 -14.52
CA LEU A 235 -1.76 -6.37 -13.41
C LEU A 235 -2.12 -7.12 -12.12
N ARG A 236 -3.41 -7.22 -11.77
CA ARG A 236 -3.85 -7.97 -10.59
C ARG A 236 -3.40 -9.44 -10.64
N ARG A 237 -3.59 -10.11 -11.78
CA ARG A 237 -3.13 -11.50 -11.99
C ARG A 237 -1.61 -11.62 -11.93
N PHE A 238 -0.89 -10.65 -12.49
CA PHE A 238 0.56 -10.61 -12.39
C PHE A 238 1.03 -10.54 -10.94
N LEU A 239 0.45 -9.64 -10.12
CA LEU A 239 0.79 -9.52 -8.70
C LEU A 239 0.52 -10.81 -7.91
N LEU A 240 -0.52 -11.56 -8.26
CA LEU A 240 -0.87 -12.85 -7.66
C LEU A 240 -0.07 -14.04 -8.21
N SER A 241 0.61 -13.87 -9.33
CA SER A 241 1.39 -14.93 -9.99
C SER A 241 2.65 -15.31 -9.23
N PRO A 242 3.30 -16.45 -9.54
CA PRO A 242 4.60 -16.79 -8.99
C PRO A 242 5.65 -15.69 -9.17
N ALA A 243 5.63 -14.98 -10.29
CA ALA A 243 6.55 -13.86 -10.55
C ALA A 243 6.30 -12.67 -9.61
N GLY A 244 5.04 -12.27 -9.41
CA GLY A 244 4.67 -11.23 -8.45
C GLY A 244 5.03 -11.61 -7.02
N LYS A 245 4.70 -12.85 -6.61
CA LYS A 245 5.06 -13.39 -5.29
C LYS A 245 6.57 -13.45 -5.05
N ALA A 246 7.36 -13.79 -6.07
CA ALA A 246 8.82 -13.78 -5.99
C ALA A 246 9.37 -12.35 -5.77
N ILE A 247 8.75 -11.33 -6.38
CA ILE A 247 9.10 -9.93 -6.11
C ILE A 247 8.82 -9.61 -4.64
N LEU A 248 7.62 -9.89 -4.12
CA LEU A 248 7.26 -9.64 -2.72
C LEU A 248 8.24 -10.33 -1.75
N ALA A 249 8.58 -11.60 -1.98
CA ALA A 249 9.52 -12.35 -1.16
C ALA A 249 10.92 -11.71 -1.10
N ARG A 250 11.42 -11.16 -2.22
CA ARG A 250 12.70 -10.43 -2.24
C ARG A 250 12.72 -9.21 -1.30
N TYR A 251 11.57 -8.57 -1.08
CA TYR A 251 11.41 -7.45 -0.15
C TYR A 251 11.05 -7.91 1.27
N GLY A 252 11.00 -9.21 1.54
CA GLY A 252 10.83 -9.77 2.88
C GLY A 252 9.40 -10.05 3.29
N PHE A 253 8.44 -9.93 2.37
CA PHE A 253 7.07 -10.36 2.61
C PHE A 253 6.98 -11.89 2.65
N SER A 254 6.18 -12.43 3.59
CA SER A 254 5.85 -13.86 3.62
C SER A 254 4.67 -14.17 2.70
N GLN A 255 4.45 -15.46 2.47
CA GLN A 255 3.16 -15.91 1.92
C GLN A 255 2.03 -15.52 2.89
N PRO A 256 0.78 -15.34 2.37
CA PRO A 256 -0.40 -15.00 3.16
C PRO A 256 -0.70 -15.99 4.26
#